data_05cdcb29b8150c252bbfd300468b09be
#
_entry.id   05cdcb29b8150c252bbfd300468b09be
#
_cell.length_a   1.000
_cell.length_b   1.000
_cell.length_c   1.000
_cell.angle_alpha   90.00
_cell.angle_beta   90.00
_cell.angle_gamma   90.00
#
_symmetry.space_group_name_H-M   'P 1'
#
loop_
_entity.id
_entity.type
_entity.pdbx_description
1 polymer ?
#
loop_
_entity_poly.entity_id
_entity_poly.type
_entity_poly.pdbx_seq_one_letter_code
_entity_poly.pdbx_strand_id
1 'polypeptide(L)'
;VGEDEKNTLENIGIIRRNNMFTWDTQDLDDPAVMEKEVADFKAAGGRSLVEMSVPGIRGDIRAVKTIAQNTGVNVIGTTGIYIYESWPEWCHEAEIKDFMNFMKQEIEEGIEGTGIRPGMIKVGISSGFRPREELLLRAAARTANETGLSLTVHPCFTMGGGPLEIAKIL
;
A
#
# COMPACT_ATOMS: atom_id res chain seq x y z
N VAL A 1 10.31 19.54 19.26
CA VAL A 1 10.55 18.75 18.03
C VAL A 1 9.77 19.41 16.92
N GLY A 2 10.44 19.82 15.86
CA GLY A 2 9.85 20.39 14.64
C GLY A 2 9.53 19.30 13.60
N GLU A 3 8.69 19.64 12.61
CA GLU A 3 8.30 18.70 11.54
C GLU A 3 9.49 18.23 10.69
N ASP A 4 10.49 19.10 10.52
CA ASP A 4 11.71 18.83 9.72
C ASP A 4 12.86 18.20 10.53
N GLU A 5 12.67 17.94 11.81
CA GLU A 5 13.71 17.35 12.63
C GLU A 5 13.92 15.87 12.34
N LYS A 6 15.18 15.46 12.32
CA LYS A 6 15.54 14.05 12.21
C LYS A 6 15.21 13.27 13.48
N ASN A 7 14.86 12.01 13.31
CA ASN A 7 14.62 11.11 14.43
C ASN A 7 15.94 10.78 15.15
N THR A 8 15.99 11.06 16.42
CA THR A 8 17.16 10.82 17.27
C THR A 8 16.75 10.15 18.58
N LEU A 9 17.72 9.64 19.34
CA LEU A 9 17.42 9.06 20.66
C LEU A 9 16.89 10.10 21.63
N GLU A 10 17.25 11.38 21.48
CA GLU A 10 16.78 12.47 22.33
C GLU A 10 15.30 12.79 22.11
N ASN A 11 14.81 12.68 20.89
CA ASN A 11 13.42 13.05 20.54
C ASN A 11 12.47 11.86 20.34
N ILE A 12 12.99 10.63 20.31
CA ILE A 12 12.20 9.41 20.01
C ILE A 12 11.01 9.21 20.95
N GLY A 13 11.11 9.69 22.20
CA GLY A 13 10.01 9.61 23.16
C GLY A 13 8.80 10.47 22.78
N ILE A 14 9.02 11.58 22.06
CA ILE A 14 7.97 12.45 21.52
C ILE A 14 7.40 11.81 20.25
N ILE A 15 8.28 11.37 19.35
CA ILE A 15 7.90 10.75 18.08
C ILE A 15 7.06 9.50 18.27
N ARG A 16 7.38 8.64 19.25
CA ARG A 16 6.56 7.45 19.58
C ARG A 16 5.14 7.76 20.03
N ARG A 17 4.87 8.98 20.52
CA ARG A 17 3.50 9.41 20.91
C ARG A 17 2.71 9.92 19.71
N ASN A 18 3.40 10.40 18.69
CA ASN A 18 2.83 10.84 17.43
C ASN A 18 3.85 10.59 16.31
N ASN A 19 3.78 9.41 15.71
CA ASN A 19 4.69 8.98 14.65
C ASN A 19 4.47 9.71 13.31
N MET A 20 3.41 10.50 13.18
CA MET A 20 3.13 11.33 12.02
C MET A 20 3.68 12.76 12.16
N PHE A 21 4.45 13.03 13.21
CA PHE A 21 4.86 14.38 13.55
C PHE A 21 6.05 14.89 12.72
N THR A 22 6.99 14.02 12.35
CA THR A 22 8.17 14.40 11.57
C THR A 22 8.13 13.78 10.17
N TRP A 23 8.58 14.53 9.17
CA TRP A 23 8.75 14.01 7.80
C TRP A 23 9.71 12.82 7.77
N ASP A 24 10.78 12.85 8.57
CA ASP A 24 11.75 11.76 8.69
C ASP A 24 11.16 10.41 9.12
N THR A 25 9.98 10.43 9.76
CA THR A 25 9.24 9.20 10.11
C THR A 25 8.41 8.67 8.93
N GLN A 26 8.05 9.55 8.00
CA GLN A 26 7.11 9.26 6.91
C GLN A 26 7.81 9.09 5.56
N ASP A 27 9.00 9.68 5.40
CA ASP A 27 9.80 9.58 4.19
C ASP A 27 10.62 8.27 4.22
N LEU A 28 10.21 7.32 3.42
CA LEU A 28 10.85 6.01 3.24
C LEU A 28 11.33 5.80 1.80
N ASP A 29 11.50 6.88 1.04
CA ASP A 29 11.74 6.83 -0.40
C ASP A 29 13.23 6.73 -0.78
N ASP A 30 14.16 6.61 0.18
CA ASP A 30 15.60 6.40 -0.14
C ASP A 30 15.85 4.94 -0.57
N PRO A 31 16.09 4.68 -1.89
CA PRO A 31 16.28 3.31 -2.37
C PRO A 31 17.53 2.63 -1.80
N ALA A 32 18.58 3.39 -1.45
CA ALA A 32 19.80 2.83 -0.92
C ALA A 32 19.61 2.32 0.52
N VAL A 33 18.84 3.05 1.32
CA VAL A 33 18.44 2.62 2.66
C VAL A 33 17.56 1.38 2.56
N MET A 34 16.53 1.41 1.69
CA MET A 34 15.62 0.29 1.50
C MET A 34 16.34 -0.96 0.99
N GLU A 35 17.28 -0.84 0.06
CA GLU A 35 18.07 -1.96 -0.44
C GLU A 35 18.88 -2.63 0.68
N LYS A 36 19.48 -1.83 1.56
CA LYS A 36 20.21 -2.34 2.71
C LYS A 36 19.28 -3.12 3.67
N GLU A 37 18.12 -2.57 4.01
CA GLU A 37 17.14 -3.23 4.88
C GLU A 37 16.64 -4.55 4.27
N VAL A 38 16.40 -4.60 2.95
CA VAL A 38 16.01 -5.83 2.25
C VAL A 38 17.15 -6.83 2.21
N ALA A 39 18.41 -6.38 2.08
CA ALA A 39 19.59 -7.25 2.17
C ALA A 39 19.75 -7.85 3.58
N ASP A 40 19.52 -7.07 4.63
CA ASP A 40 19.54 -7.54 6.01
C ASP A 40 18.42 -8.57 6.27
N PHE A 41 17.21 -8.33 5.72
CA PHE A 41 16.13 -9.31 5.72
C PHE A 41 16.54 -10.62 5.03
N LYS A 42 17.22 -10.54 3.88
CA LYS A 42 17.75 -11.70 3.17
C LYS A 42 18.79 -12.46 4.00
N ALA A 43 19.71 -11.76 4.63
CA ALA A 43 20.75 -12.34 5.49
C ALA A 43 20.15 -13.05 6.70
N ALA A 44 19.04 -12.56 7.22
CA ALA A 44 18.29 -13.21 8.30
C ALA A 44 17.47 -14.45 7.84
N GLY A 45 17.54 -14.82 6.56
CA GLY A 45 16.84 -15.99 6.00
C GLY A 45 15.53 -15.65 5.27
N GLY A 46 15.18 -14.37 5.12
CA GLY A 46 14.03 -13.92 4.37
C GLY A 46 14.15 -14.25 2.88
N ARG A 47 13.03 -14.54 2.22
CA ARG A 47 13.01 -14.93 0.80
C ARG A 47 12.03 -14.14 -0.04
N SER A 48 10.91 -13.72 0.53
CA SER A 48 9.86 -13.03 -0.20
C SER A 48 9.23 -11.96 0.67
N LEU A 49 8.88 -10.84 0.03
CA LEU A 49 8.17 -9.71 0.62
C LEU A 49 6.95 -9.38 -0.23
N VAL A 50 5.90 -8.88 0.38
CA VAL A 50 4.79 -8.25 -0.31
C VAL A 50 4.91 -6.75 -0.11
N GLU A 51 5.12 -6.02 -1.20
CA GLU A 51 5.15 -4.57 -1.20
C GLU A 51 3.69 -4.08 -1.28
N MET A 52 3.21 -3.48 -0.20
CA MET A 52 1.79 -3.20 0.04
C MET A 52 1.38 -1.78 -0.34
N SER A 53 2.29 -1.00 -0.91
CA SER A 53 2.01 0.38 -1.31
C SER A 53 1.21 0.42 -2.60
N VAL A 54 0.12 1.15 -2.57
CA VAL A 54 -0.80 1.39 -3.70
C VAL A 54 -0.96 2.90 -3.89
N PRO A 55 -1.55 3.40 -4.98
CA PRO A 55 -1.76 4.83 -5.19
C PRO A 55 -2.22 5.57 -3.93
N GLY A 56 -1.60 6.71 -3.66
CA GLY A 56 -1.72 7.48 -2.43
C GLY A 56 -0.57 7.27 -1.44
N ILE A 57 0.12 6.11 -1.49
CA ILE A 57 1.30 5.81 -0.65
C ILE A 57 2.39 5.05 -1.42
N ARG A 58 2.24 4.88 -2.73
CA ARG A 58 3.20 4.14 -3.57
C ARG A 58 4.41 4.99 -3.90
N GLY A 59 5.61 4.44 -3.68
CA GLY A 59 6.86 4.95 -4.21
C GLY A 59 7.14 4.43 -5.64
N ASP A 60 8.39 4.58 -6.11
CA ASP A 60 8.78 4.11 -7.45
C ASP A 60 8.90 2.57 -7.52
N ILE A 61 7.98 1.94 -8.22
CA ILE A 61 7.97 0.48 -8.42
C ILE A 61 9.21 -0.02 -9.19
N ARG A 62 9.87 0.83 -9.97
CA ARG A 62 11.11 0.48 -10.67
C ARG A 62 12.28 0.37 -9.70
N ALA A 63 12.31 1.24 -8.68
CA ALA A 63 13.28 1.14 -7.58
C ALA A 63 13.07 -0.17 -6.81
N VAL A 64 11.83 -0.51 -6.49
CA VAL A 64 11.48 -1.80 -5.84
C VAL A 64 11.98 -3.00 -6.66
N LYS A 65 11.79 -2.98 -7.99
CA LYS A 65 12.33 -4.02 -8.89
C LYS A 65 13.84 -4.11 -8.82
N THR A 66 14.54 -2.97 -8.82
CA THR A 66 16.00 -2.92 -8.73
C THR A 66 16.49 -3.52 -7.41
N ILE A 67 15.88 -3.14 -6.29
CA ILE A 67 16.17 -3.70 -4.97
C ILE A 67 15.96 -5.21 -4.94
N ALA A 68 14.86 -5.70 -5.50
CA ALA A 68 14.57 -7.13 -5.60
C ALA A 68 15.66 -7.88 -6.38
N GLN A 69 16.12 -7.31 -7.49
CA GLN A 69 17.19 -7.89 -8.32
C GLN A 69 18.54 -7.91 -7.61
N ASN A 70 18.91 -6.81 -6.94
CA ASN A 70 20.19 -6.66 -6.25
C ASN A 70 20.29 -7.57 -5.03
N THR A 71 19.20 -7.71 -4.28
CA THR A 71 19.18 -8.52 -3.04
C THR A 71 18.84 -10.01 -3.26
N GLY A 72 18.24 -10.33 -4.40
CA GLY A 72 17.72 -11.68 -4.67
C GLY A 72 16.52 -12.06 -3.77
N VAL A 73 15.78 -11.09 -3.28
CA VAL A 73 14.50 -11.26 -2.58
C VAL A 73 13.37 -11.18 -3.60
N ASN A 74 12.42 -12.12 -3.54
CA ASN A 74 11.21 -12.01 -4.35
C ASN A 74 10.31 -10.94 -3.77
N VAL A 75 9.99 -9.91 -4.55
CA VAL A 75 9.05 -8.86 -4.14
C VAL A 75 7.78 -8.96 -4.97
N ILE A 76 6.65 -9.08 -4.28
CA ILE A 76 5.31 -9.14 -4.87
C ILE A 76 4.71 -7.75 -4.74
N GLY A 77 4.52 -7.07 -5.87
CA GLY A 77 3.83 -5.77 -5.91
C GLY A 77 2.32 -5.92 -5.78
N THR A 78 1.64 -4.84 -5.46
CA THR A 78 0.19 -4.79 -5.28
C THR A 78 -0.48 -3.76 -6.17
N THR A 79 -1.74 -4.01 -6.53
CA THR A 79 -2.67 -3.02 -7.11
C THR A 79 -3.82 -2.75 -6.16
N GLY A 80 -4.53 -1.68 -6.36
CA GLY A 80 -5.65 -1.25 -5.52
C GLY A 80 -5.53 0.22 -5.12
N ILE A 81 -6.21 0.63 -4.06
CA ILE A 81 -6.19 2.02 -3.57
C ILE A 81 -6.15 2.00 -2.03
N TYR A 82 -5.43 2.95 -1.43
CA TYR A 82 -5.32 3.04 0.03
C TYR A 82 -6.55 3.71 0.67
N ILE A 83 -6.38 4.34 1.82
CA ILE A 83 -7.46 4.99 2.58
C ILE A 83 -7.92 6.28 1.89
N TYR A 84 -9.15 6.69 2.14
CA TYR A 84 -9.81 7.82 1.49
C TYR A 84 -9.01 9.13 1.54
N GLU A 85 -8.32 9.38 2.64
CA GLU A 85 -7.49 10.58 2.86
C GLU A 85 -6.30 10.70 1.91
N SER A 86 -5.86 9.58 1.33
CA SER A 86 -4.74 9.50 0.38
C SER A 86 -5.18 9.24 -1.06
N TRP A 87 -6.48 9.29 -1.34
CA TRP A 87 -6.99 8.97 -2.67
C TRP A 87 -6.51 9.96 -3.73
N PRO A 88 -6.04 9.46 -4.89
CA PRO A 88 -5.92 10.27 -6.08
C PRO A 88 -7.25 10.95 -6.43
N GLU A 89 -7.18 12.13 -7.03
CA GLU A 89 -8.35 12.96 -7.34
C GLU A 89 -9.46 12.20 -8.09
N TRP A 90 -9.09 11.40 -9.07
CA TRP A 90 -10.06 10.65 -9.88
C TRP A 90 -10.90 9.63 -9.07
N CYS A 91 -10.39 9.16 -7.92
CA CYS A 91 -11.09 8.19 -7.09
C CYS A 91 -12.35 8.78 -6.43
N HIS A 92 -12.38 10.09 -6.21
CA HIS A 92 -13.49 10.74 -5.52
C HIS A 92 -14.80 10.72 -6.31
N GLU A 93 -14.73 10.59 -7.64
CA GLU A 93 -15.90 10.49 -8.52
C GLU A 93 -16.04 9.08 -9.15
N ALA A 94 -15.10 8.17 -8.87
CA ALA A 94 -15.05 6.84 -9.48
C ALA A 94 -16.22 5.95 -9.05
N GLU A 95 -16.74 5.19 -9.98
CA GLU A 95 -17.71 4.12 -9.75
C GLU A 95 -17.00 2.76 -9.65
N ILE A 96 -17.72 1.70 -9.29
CA ILE A 96 -17.15 0.33 -9.15
C ILE A 96 -16.38 -0.08 -10.40
N LYS A 97 -16.91 0.19 -11.59
CA LYS A 97 -16.26 -0.15 -12.85
C LYS A 97 -14.92 0.55 -13.07
N ASP A 98 -14.79 1.79 -12.59
CA ASP A 98 -13.58 2.59 -12.79
C ASP A 98 -12.44 2.04 -11.92
N PHE A 99 -12.73 1.71 -10.67
CA PHE A 99 -11.79 1.00 -9.80
C PHE A 99 -11.40 -0.38 -10.35
N MET A 100 -12.36 -1.15 -10.88
CA MET A 100 -12.08 -2.44 -11.50
C MET A 100 -11.18 -2.30 -12.73
N ASN A 101 -11.47 -1.32 -13.59
CA ASN A 101 -10.68 -1.06 -14.80
C ASN A 101 -9.25 -0.67 -14.44
N PHE A 102 -9.07 0.21 -13.46
CA PHE A 102 -7.76 0.59 -12.96
C PHE A 102 -6.95 -0.62 -12.49
N MET A 103 -7.53 -1.45 -11.61
CA MET A 103 -6.83 -2.64 -11.11
C MET A 103 -6.51 -3.65 -12.21
N LYS A 104 -7.45 -3.89 -13.14
CA LYS A 104 -7.23 -4.79 -14.29
C LYS A 104 -6.15 -4.27 -15.22
N GLN A 105 -6.12 -2.98 -15.49
CA GLN A 105 -5.08 -2.38 -16.31
C GLN A 105 -3.69 -2.63 -15.69
N GLU A 106 -3.51 -2.40 -14.39
CA GLU A 106 -2.23 -2.71 -13.73
C GLU A 106 -1.90 -4.21 -13.76
N ILE A 107 -2.90 -5.09 -13.67
CA ILE A 107 -2.71 -6.55 -13.77
C ILE A 107 -2.27 -6.97 -15.18
N GLU A 108 -2.80 -6.35 -16.21
CA GLU A 108 -2.54 -6.70 -17.60
C GLU A 108 -1.26 -6.04 -18.14
N GLU A 109 -1.11 -4.73 -17.92
CA GLU A 109 -0.04 -3.91 -18.47
C GLU A 109 1.14 -3.72 -17.51
N GLY A 110 0.94 -4.05 -16.24
CA GLY A 110 1.88 -3.77 -15.16
C GLY A 110 1.58 -2.45 -14.44
N ILE A 111 2.02 -2.40 -13.20
CA ILE A 111 1.88 -1.24 -12.32
C ILE A 111 2.43 -0.01 -13.04
N GLU A 112 1.61 1.02 -13.19
CA GLU A 112 1.96 2.27 -13.89
C GLU A 112 2.50 2.05 -15.32
N GLY A 113 2.05 1.01 -16.00
CA GLY A 113 2.50 0.69 -17.36
C GLY A 113 3.95 0.21 -17.47
N THR A 114 4.55 -0.22 -16.37
CA THR A 114 5.97 -0.66 -16.33
C THR A 114 6.21 -2.09 -16.81
N GLY A 115 5.16 -2.87 -17.03
CA GLY A 115 5.25 -4.31 -17.24
C GLY A 115 5.50 -5.12 -15.95
N ILE A 116 5.66 -4.48 -14.80
CA ILE A 116 5.79 -5.14 -13.49
C ILE A 116 4.37 -5.45 -12.99
N ARG A 117 3.93 -6.68 -13.15
CA ARG A 117 2.56 -7.09 -12.80
C ARG A 117 2.39 -7.29 -11.30
N PRO A 118 1.30 -6.79 -10.70
CA PRO A 118 0.99 -7.05 -9.30
C PRO A 118 0.60 -8.52 -9.10
N GLY A 119 0.94 -9.07 -7.93
CA GLY A 119 0.54 -10.43 -7.53
C GLY A 119 -0.58 -10.46 -6.49
N MET A 120 -1.04 -9.29 -6.03
CA MET A 120 -2.07 -9.17 -4.99
C MET A 120 -2.84 -7.86 -5.16
N ILE A 121 -4.09 -7.84 -4.71
CA ILE A 121 -4.90 -6.63 -4.60
C ILE A 121 -4.86 -6.14 -3.15
N LYS A 122 -4.62 -4.84 -2.94
CA LYS A 122 -4.61 -4.20 -1.63
C LYS A 122 -5.55 -2.99 -1.61
N VAL A 123 -6.44 -2.95 -0.62
CA VAL A 123 -7.25 -1.76 -0.34
C VAL A 123 -7.14 -1.33 1.11
N GLY A 124 -7.30 -0.04 1.38
CA GLY A 124 -7.39 0.51 2.72
C GLY A 124 -8.79 1.06 3.01
N ILE A 125 -9.21 0.97 4.26
CA ILE A 125 -10.48 1.51 4.74
C ILE A 125 -10.18 2.50 5.86
N SER A 126 -10.65 3.72 5.70
CA SER A 126 -10.49 4.81 6.65
C SER A 126 -11.32 4.62 7.91
N SER A 127 -11.01 5.41 8.92
CA SER A 127 -11.89 5.58 10.08
C SER A 127 -13.26 6.14 9.65
N GLY A 128 -14.34 5.49 10.11
CA GLY A 128 -15.71 5.89 9.79
C GLY A 128 -16.29 5.25 8.53
N PHE A 129 -15.52 4.50 7.76
CA PHE A 129 -15.95 3.73 6.58
C PHE A 129 -16.95 4.49 5.69
N ARG A 130 -16.41 5.28 4.77
CA ARG A 130 -17.22 6.12 3.89
C ARG A 130 -17.94 5.31 2.81
N PRO A 131 -19.12 5.74 2.34
CA PRO A 131 -19.87 5.01 1.29
C PRO A 131 -19.05 4.74 0.01
N ARG A 132 -18.14 5.64 -0.36
CA ARG A 132 -17.28 5.45 -1.53
C ARG A 132 -16.20 4.38 -1.31
N GLU A 133 -15.75 4.17 -0.10
CA GLU A 133 -14.84 3.07 0.23
C GLU A 133 -15.53 1.70 0.09
N GLU A 134 -16.85 1.63 0.28
CA GLU A 134 -17.60 0.43 -0.04
C GLU A 134 -17.59 0.12 -1.53
N LEU A 135 -17.69 1.13 -2.40
CA LEU A 135 -17.57 0.93 -3.86
C LEU A 135 -16.19 0.36 -4.22
N LEU A 136 -15.12 0.91 -3.66
CA LEU A 136 -13.76 0.40 -3.82
C LEU A 136 -13.63 -1.04 -3.33
N LEU A 137 -14.15 -1.35 -2.15
CA LEU A 137 -14.08 -2.70 -1.56
C LEU A 137 -14.81 -3.73 -2.43
N ARG A 138 -16.01 -3.39 -2.92
CA ARG A 138 -16.78 -4.23 -3.84
C ARG A 138 -16.08 -4.40 -5.20
N ALA A 139 -15.45 -3.34 -5.71
CA ALA A 139 -14.65 -3.41 -6.92
C ALA A 139 -13.45 -4.35 -6.76
N ALA A 140 -12.74 -4.24 -5.65
CA ALA A 140 -11.59 -5.08 -5.33
C ALA A 140 -11.99 -6.57 -5.19
N ALA A 141 -13.10 -6.86 -4.50
CA ALA A 141 -13.62 -8.22 -4.39
C ALA A 141 -14.00 -8.82 -5.75
N ARG A 142 -14.67 -8.05 -6.60
CA ARG A 142 -15.02 -8.49 -7.96
C ARG A 142 -13.77 -8.72 -8.81
N THR A 143 -12.81 -7.81 -8.75
CA THR A 143 -11.53 -7.97 -9.47
C THR A 143 -10.78 -9.21 -8.99
N ALA A 144 -10.73 -9.45 -7.68
CA ALA A 144 -10.12 -10.65 -7.11
C ALA A 144 -10.78 -11.93 -7.65
N ASN A 145 -12.12 -11.98 -7.66
CA ASN A 145 -12.87 -13.13 -8.18
C ASN A 145 -12.63 -13.36 -9.68
N GLU A 146 -12.54 -12.29 -10.48
CA GLU A 146 -12.34 -12.40 -11.93
C GLU A 146 -10.90 -12.74 -12.32
N THR A 147 -9.91 -12.34 -11.52
CA THR A 147 -8.48 -12.50 -11.83
C THR A 147 -7.80 -13.63 -11.08
N GLY A 148 -8.41 -14.12 -10.01
CA GLY A 148 -7.83 -15.12 -9.11
C GLY A 148 -6.75 -14.55 -8.17
N LEU A 149 -6.51 -13.24 -8.15
CA LEU A 149 -5.57 -12.62 -7.23
C LEU A 149 -6.14 -12.55 -5.82
N SER A 150 -5.29 -12.72 -4.82
CA SER A 150 -5.66 -12.55 -3.43
C SER A 150 -5.98 -11.09 -3.12
N LEU A 151 -7.01 -10.84 -2.32
CA LEU A 151 -7.36 -9.54 -1.80
C LEU A 151 -6.92 -9.41 -0.35
N THR A 152 -6.22 -8.34 -0.02
CA THR A 152 -5.93 -7.93 1.36
C THR A 152 -6.56 -6.58 1.65
N VAL A 153 -7.11 -6.43 2.84
CA VAL A 153 -7.75 -5.18 3.27
C VAL A 153 -7.08 -4.68 4.55
N HIS A 154 -6.67 -3.42 4.54
CA HIS A 154 -6.23 -2.72 5.74
C HIS A 154 -7.46 -2.11 6.42
N PRO A 155 -7.98 -2.71 7.51
CA PRO A 155 -9.17 -2.19 8.17
C PRO A 155 -8.80 -1.03 9.11
N CYS A 156 -9.73 -0.11 9.31
CA CYS A 156 -9.63 0.80 10.44
C CYS A 156 -10.09 0.09 11.73
N PHE A 157 -9.35 0.29 12.81
CA PHE A 157 -9.68 -0.29 14.12
C PHE A 157 -10.47 0.66 15.03
N THR A 158 -10.74 1.87 14.54
CA THR A 158 -11.49 2.89 15.29
C THR A 158 -12.75 3.27 14.55
N MET A 159 -13.86 3.51 15.17
CA MET A 159 -15.08 4.16 14.63
C MET A 159 -15.59 3.66 13.26
N GLY A 160 -15.86 2.36 13.12
CA GLY A 160 -16.39 1.78 11.88
C GLY A 160 -15.31 1.30 10.91
N GLY A 161 -15.68 0.47 9.94
CA GLY A 161 -14.72 -0.13 8.99
C GLY A 161 -13.86 -1.24 9.60
N GLY A 162 -14.31 -1.82 10.69
CA GLY A 162 -13.64 -2.95 11.33
C GLY A 162 -13.72 -4.25 10.51
N PRO A 163 -12.86 -5.25 10.82
CA PRO A 163 -12.77 -6.49 10.02
C PRO A 163 -14.09 -7.22 9.83
N LEU A 164 -14.99 -7.22 10.84
CA LEU A 164 -16.29 -7.88 10.76
C LEU A 164 -17.27 -7.15 9.83
N GLU A 165 -17.20 -5.83 9.75
CA GLU A 165 -18.04 -5.05 8.83
C GLU A 165 -17.58 -5.26 7.39
N ILE A 166 -16.26 -5.22 7.16
CA ILE A 166 -15.65 -5.52 5.86
C ILE A 166 -16.02 -6.92 5.39
N ALA A 167 -15.89 -7.93 6.26
CA ALA A 167 -16.22 -9.32 5.93
C ALA A 167 -17.69 -9.56 5.55
N LYS A 168 -18.61 -8.69 5.94
CA LYS A 168 -20.03 -8.76 5.53
C LYS A 168 -20.28 -8.20 4.12
N ILE A 169 -19.35 -7.41 3.60
CA ILE A 169 -19.46 -6.78 2.29
C ILE A 169 -18.80 -7.66 1.23
N LEU A 170 -17.73 -8.36 1.60
CA LEU A 170 -17.02 -9.32 0.75
C LEU A 170 -17.78 -10.63 0.58
#